data_e088a17eba2acc6c95c149417acff6f1
#
_entry.id   e088a17eba2acc6c95c149417acff6f1
#
_cell.length_a   1.000
_cell.length_b   1.000
_cell.length_c   1.000
_cell.angle_alpha   90.00
_cell.angle_beta   90.00
_cell.angle_gamma   90.00
#
_symmetry.space_group_name_H-M   'P 1'
#
loop_
_entity.id
_entity.type
_entity.pdbx_description
1 polymer ?
#
loop_
_entity_poly.entity_id
_entity_poly.type
_entity_poly.pdbx_seq_one_letter_code
_entity_poly.pdbx_strand_id
1 'polypeptide(L)'
;MAAKIASVDSGSLAEEAGLMPGDVIESINGIEILDYLDFMFASCQEEVEISLKDRTIFIENEDYMPLGIGFETLLIDEPKACHNKCIFCFIDQLPSNMRETCYFKDDDYRLSFLQGNYVSMTNMKQEDVDRILRYNIPRINISVHTTNPDLRQKMLHNKRAGEVLDYLKQFADGGLNINAQIVLCPGWNDGKELDRTIEDLGNLGDAVESISVVPVGLSKHREKLEPLTGFTPETAGTVIDQVERWQNKFLESHGTRLIYLGDEFYIMAKRDLPDYDAYEGFPQIENGVGLCASLSYEFNEALKDEKNLHPAIRKTIPTGKISYEIIKGLVEQLEGNMIEVIPIENRFFGEKITVTGLLCGGDLIEQLQGKDLGEELLISSAMLRHDETVFLDDVTVEDVEKALGIKVRVVANDGYEFLDALLGK
;
A
#
# COMPACT_ATOMS: atom_id res chain seq x y z
N MET A 1 19.52 19.05 7.42
CA MET A 1 18.74 19.92 8.34
C MET A 1 19.09 19.53 9.76
N ALA A 2 18.94 20.41 10.74
CA ALA A 2 19.23 20.06 12.14
C ALA A 2 18.04 19.27 12.71
N ALA A 3 18.30 18.21 13.48
CA ALA A 3 17.27 17.39 14.12
C ALA A 3 16.65 18.16 15.30
N LYS A 4 15.69 19.04 14.97
CA LYS A 4 15.01 19.91 15.94
C LYS A 4 13.78 19.19 16.53
N ILE A 5 13.74 19.10 17.86
CA ILE A 5 12.63 18.52 18.59
C ILE A 5 11.36 19.39 18.42
N ALA A 6 10.28 18.81 17.94
CA ALA A 6 8.97 19.46 17.83
C ALA A 6 8.08 19.19 19.04
N SER A 7 8.13 17.97 19.57
CA SER A 7 7.37 17.57 20.76
C SER A 7 8.16 16.61 21.63
N VAL A 8 7.82 16.59 22.91
CA VAL A 8 8.30 15.60 23.89
C VAL A 8 7.05 15.04 24.57
N ASP A 9 6.93 13.71 24.59
CA ASP A 9 5.79 13.01 25.17
C ASP A 9 5.84 13.10 26.71
N SER A 10 4.69 13.36 27.32
CA SER A 10 4.62 13.45 28.78
C SER A 10 4.86 12.09 29.44
N GLY A 11 5.71 12.06 30.46
CA GLY A 11 6.13 10.85 31.15
C GLY A 11 7.17 9.99 30.39
N SER A 12 7.76 10.55 29.32
CA SER A 12 8.79 9.88 28.54
C SER A 12 10.20 10.06 29.12
N LEU A 13 11.13 9.20 28.69
CA LEU A 13 12.54 9.30 29.06
C LEU A 13 13.13 10.67 28.66
N ALA A 14 12.69 11.23 27.55
CA ALA A 14 13.13 12.55 27.08
C ALA A 14 12.65 13.67 28.00
N GLU A 15 11.40 13.63 28.49
CA GLU A 15 10.87 14.60 29.45
C GLU A 15 11.60 14.52 30.78
N GLU A 16 11.82 13.31 31.31
CA GLU A 16 12.54 13.09 32.57
C GLU A 16 13.99 13.57 32.48
N ALA A 17 14.62 13.42 31.35
CA ALA A 17 15.96 13.90 31.07
C ALA A 17 16.07 15.41 30.81
N GLY A 18 14.92 16.13 30.74
CA GLY A 18 14.85 17.58 30.58
C GLY A 18 15.05 18.04 29.14
N LEU A 19 14.73 17.21 28.15
CA LEU A 19 14.62 17.64 26.76
C LEU A 19 13.35 18.43 26.56
N MET A 20 13.37 19.41 25.65
CA MET A 20 12.25 20.31 25.41
C MET A 20 12.02 20.54 23.91
N PRO A 21 10.79 20.84 23.49
CA PRO A 21 10.53 21.34 22.14
C PRO A 21 11.42 22.56 21.84
N GLY A 22 12.07 22.53 20.67
CA GLY A 22 13.03 23.55 20.25
C GLY A 22 14.49 23.16 20.43
N ASP A 23 14.81 22.17 21.26
CA ASP A 23 16.17 21.63 21.35
C ASP A 23 16.60 21.05 20.00
N VAL A 24 17.89 21.13 19.71
CA VAL A 24 18.51 20.64 18.47
C VAL A 24 19.51 19.55 18.80
N ILE A 25 19.23 18.33 18.33
CA ILE A 25 20.11 17.19 18.51
C ILE A 25 21.19 17.26 17.43
N GLU A 26 22.46 17.28 17.83
CA GLU A 26 23.62 17.24 16.93
C GLU A 26 24.08 15.79 16.73
N SER A 27 24.16 15.01 17.81
CA SER A 27 24.51 13.59 17.75
C SER A 27 23.91 12.80 18.90
N ILE A 28 23.79 11.50 18.71
CA ILE A 28 23.45 10.53 19.77
C ILE A 28 24.54 9.45 19.75
N ASN A 29 25.15 9.19 20.90
CA ASN A 29 26.27 8.23 21.06
C ASN A 29 27.39 8.47 20.02
N GLY A 30 27.66 9.74 19.70
CA GLY A 30 28.65 10.16 18.71
C GLY A 30 28.23 9.98 17.24
N ILE A 31 27.02 9.50 16.98
CA ILE A 31 26.43 9.39 15.64
C ILE A 31 25.71 10.71 15.31
N GLU A 32 26.12 11.39 14.26
CA GLU A 32 25.43 12.58 13.75
C GLU A 32 24.04 12.20 13.27
N ILE A 33 23.01 12.97 13.67
CA ILE A 33 21.61 12.71 13.31
C ILE A 33 21.25 13.52 12.05
N LEU A 34 21.36 12.86 10.92
CA LEU A 34 21.05 13.46 9.60
C LEU A 34 19.59 13.26 9.22
N ASP A 35 19.01 12.14 9.65
CA ASP A 35 17.60 11.79 9.40
C ASP A 35 17.03 10.86 10.50
N TYR A 36 15.78 10.46 10.34
CA TYR A 36 15.07 9.67 11.32
C TYR A 36 15.64 8.24 11.50
N LEU A 37 16.29 7.65 10.49
CA LEU A 37 16.93 6.34 10.65
C LEU A 37 18.16 6.41 11.56
N ASP A 38 18.97 7.49 11.44
CA ASP A 38 20.09 7.71 12.36
C ASP A 38 19.56 7.86 13.80
N PHE A 39 18.48 8.63 13.96
CA PHE A 39 17.83 8.81 15.26
C PHE A 39 17.34 7.47 15.84
N MET A 40 16.59 6.69 15.08
CA MET A 40 16.08 5.38 15.54
C MET A 40 17.22 4.44 15.94
N PHE A 41 18.24 4.33 15.09
CA PHE A 41 19.37 3.44 15.38
C PHE A 41 20.16 3.89 16.59
N ALA A 42 20.45 5.18 16.71
CA ALA A 42 21.28 5.72 17.78
C ALA A 42 20.54 5.77 19.13
N SER A 43 19.21 5.96 19.11
CA SER A 43 18.39 6.06 20.33
C SER A 43 17.99 4.69 20.90
N CYS A 44 18.07 3.60 20.14
CA CYS A 44 17.76 2.23 20.58
C CYS A 44 18.98 1.56 21.20
N GLN A 45 19.47 2.12 22.32
CA GLN A 45 20.64 1.63 23.06
C GLN A 45 20.33 1.69 24.58
N GLU A 46 21.03 0.87 25.40
CA GLU A 46 20.90 0.88 26.85
C GLU A 46 21.34 2.20 27.48
N GLU A 47 22.38 2.81 26.93
CA GLU A 47 22.89 4.12 27.33
C GLU A 47 22.80 5.07 26.13
N VAL A 48 22.10 6.18 26.30
CA VAL A 48 21.89 7.18 25.24
C VAL A 48 22.49 8.50 25.65
N GLU A 49 23.63 8.86 25.05
CA GLU A 49 24.25 10.17 25.19
C GLU A 49 23.79 11.11 24.07
N ILE A 50 22.97 12.10 24.39
CA ILE A 50 22.44 13.08 23.45
C ILE A 50 23.25 14.38 23.53
N SER A 51 24.00 14.72 22.48
CA SER A 51 24.69 15.98 22.35
C SER A 51 23.77 17.02 21.72
N LEU A 52 23.47 18.06 22.48
CA LEU A 52 22.80 19.27 22.02
C LEU A 52 23.84 20.37 21.79
N LYS A 53 23.44 21.46 21.16
CA LYS A 53 24.34 22.59 20.87
C LYS A 53 25.03 23.17 22.09
N ASP A 54 24.42 23.17 23.25
CA ASP A 54 24.84 23.85 24.46
C ASP A 54 25.06 22.92 25.67
N ARG A 55 24.61 21.68 25.59
CA ARG A 55 24.69 20.70 26.66
C ARG A 55 24.66 19.26 26.15
N THR A 56 25.08 18.31 27.00
CA THR A 56 24.94 16.86 26.77
C THR A 56 24.03 16.29 27.82
N ILE A 57 23.16 15.36 27.41
CA ILE A 57 22.19 14.67 28.24
C ILE A 57 22.46 13.18 28.18
N PHE A 58 22.37 12.50 29.30
CA PHE A 58 22.53 11.06 29.43
C PHE A 58 21.19 10.45 29.86
N ILE A 59 20.76 9.39 29.17
CA ILE A 59 19.54 8.64 29.42
C ILE A 59 19.91 7.18 29.58
N GLU A 60 19.49 6.56 30.68
CA GLU A 60 19.53 5.11 30.86
C GLU A 60 18.23 4.51 30.26
N ASN A 61 18.36 3.59 29.32
CA ASN A 61 17.25 2.99 28.56
C ASN A 61 17.39 1.46 28.52
N GLU A 62 17.46 0.85 29.69
CA GLU A 62 17.66 -0.62 29.86
C GLU A 62 16.56 -1.44 29.15
N ASP A 63 15.34 -0.90 29.01
CA ASP A 63 14.19 -1.56 28.39
C ASP A 63 14.05 -1.24 26.89
N TYR A 64 14.99 -0.51 26.28
CA TYR A 64 14.97 -0.10 24.86
C TYR A 64 13.68 0.63 24.46
N MET A 65 13.12 1.42 25.37
CA MET A 65 11.88 2.15 25.14
C MET A 65 12.09 3.31 24.17
N PRO A 66 11.05 3.71 23.40
CA PRO A 66 11.09 4.96 22.66
C PRO A 66 11.36 6.14 23.57
N LEU A 67 12.26 7.04 23.17
CA LEU A 67 12.60 8.21 23.99
C LEU A 67 11.44 9.19 24.18
N GLY A 68 10.40 9.15 23.33
CA GLY A 68 9.26 10.08 23.36
C GLY A 68 9.58 11.43 22.72
N ILE A 69 10.42 11.44 21.69
CA ILE A 69 10.81 12.64 20.93
C ILE A 69 10.06 12.64 19.59
N GLY A 70 9.34 13.73 19.31
CA GLY A 70 8.72 13.97 18.01
C GLY A 70 9.42 15.06 17.22
N PHE A 71 9.46 14.93 15.89
CA PHE A 71 10.04 15.90 14.96
C PHE A 71 8.93 16.56 14.11
N GLU A 72 9.23 17.70 13.47
CA GLU A 72 8.26 18.41 12.62
C GLU A 72 7.84 17.60 11.38
N THR A 73 8.76 16.77 10.85
CA THR A 73 8.53 15.88 9.73
C THR A 73 8.94 14.46 10.10
N LEU A 74 8.30 13.47 9.50
CA LEU A 74 8.60 12.06 9.75
C LEU A 74 10.07 11.70 9.50
N LEU A 75 10.72 12.34 8.54
CA LEU A 75 12.10 12.03 8.13
C LEU A 75 13.17 12.93 8.75
N ILE A 76 12.77 14.02 9.45
CA ILE A 76 13.63 15.11 9.93
C ILE A 76 14.10 16.01 8.77
N ASP A 77 14.47 15.42 7.63
CA ASP A 77 14.77 16.11 6.38
C ASP A 77 13.65 15.96 5.34
N GLU A 78 13.88 16.44 4.11
CA GLU A 78 12.92 16.31 3.01
C GLU A 78 12.96 14.91 2.39
N PRO A 79 11.79 14.34 1.99
CA PRO A 79 11.73 13.06 1.31
C PRO A 79 12.37 13.13 -0.09
N LYS A 80 13.01 12.04 -0.51
CA LYS A 80 13.64 11.92 -1.83
C LYS A 80 12.60 11.63 -2.91
N ALA A 81 12.39 12.59 -3.81
CA ALA A 81 11.47 12.42 -4.94
C ALA A 81 12.00 11.41 -5.98
N CYS A 82 11.10 10.65 -6.57
CA CYS A 82 11.38 9.69 -7.65
C CYS A 82 11.80 10.41 -8.94
N HIS A 83 12.89 9.95 -9.56
CA HIS A 83 13.40 10.47 -10.83
C HIS A 83 13.01 9.60 -12.04
N ASN A 84 12.26 8.52 -11.83
CA ASN A 84 11.82 7.62 -12.89
C ASN A 84 10.66 8.22 -13.70
N LYS A 85 10.56 7.73 -14.94
CA LYS A 85 9.42 8.00 -15.84
C LYS A 85 8.84 6.67 -16.31
N CYS A 86 8.40 5.86 -15.35
CA CYS A 86 7.90 4.52 -15.62
C CYS A 86 6.73 4.56 -16.60
N ILE A 87 6.75 3.67 -17.60
CA ILE A 87 5.68 3.57 -18.60
C ILE A 87 4.30 3.32 -17.99
N PHE A 88 4.27 2.76 -16.77
CA PHE A 88 3.07 2.39 -16.01
C PHE A 88 2.80 3.31 -14.80
N CYS A 89 3.61 4.37 -14.58
CA CYS A 89 3.45 5.23 -13.41
C CYS A 89 2.04 5.82 -13.31
N PHE A 90 1.32 5.50 -12.23
CA PHE A 90 -0.05 5.98 -12.06
C PHE A 90 -0.10 7.48 -11.79
N ILE A 91 0.90 8.04 -11.10
CA ILE A 91 0.98 9.49 -10.83
C ILE A 91 1.13 10.30 -12.14
N ASP A 92 1.84 9.76 -13.15
CA ASP A 92 1.95 10.41 -14.45
C ASP A 92 0.62 10.38 -15.26
N GLN A 93 -0.36 9.60 -14.81
CA GLN A 93 -1.68 9.44 -15.39
C GLN A 93 -2.78 10.20 -14.64
N LEU A 94 -2.41 11.01 -13.63
CA LEU A 94 -3.36 11.82 -12.88
C LEU A 94 -3.82 13.03 -13.71
N PRO A 95 -5.07 13.49 -13.56
CA PRO A 95 -5.54 14.75 -14.15
C PRO A 95 -4.73 15.94 -13.60
N SER A 96 -4.61 17.01 -14.38
CA SER A 96 -3.75 18.15 -14.05
C SER A 96 -4.23 19.06 -12.92
N ASN A 97 -5.42 18.85 -12.38
CA ASN A 97 -6.09 19.78 -11.46
C ASN A 97 -6.33 19.17 -10.07
N MET A 98 -5.57 18.16 -9.68
CA MET A 98 -5.62 17.60 -8.32
C MET A 98 -4.71 18.39 -7.37
N ARG A 99 -4.89 18.21 -6.06
CA ARG A 99 -4.01 18.81 -5.05
C ARG A 99 -2.54 18.45 -5.27
N GLU A 100 -1.63 19.37 -4.96
CA GLU A 100 -0.20 19.24 -5.23
C GLU A 100 0.42 17.96 -4.65
N THR A 101 -0.02 17.55 -3.46
CA THR A 101 0.47 16.34 -2.79
C THR A 101 0.23 15.05 -3.58
N CYS A 102 -0.79 14.99 -4.46
CA CYS A 102 -1.03 13.83 -5.31
C CYS A 102 0.05 13.64 -6.39
N TYR A 103 0.79 14.68 -6.75
CA TYR A 103 1.83 14.60 -7.78
C TYR A 103 3.23 14.29 -7.22
N PHE A 104 3.37 14.23 -5.91
CA PHE A 104 4.62 13.83 -5.31
C PHE A 104 4.87 12.33 -5.57
N LYS A 105 5.98 12.04 -6.24
CA LYS A 105 6.44 10.68 -6.49
C LYS A 105 7.48 10.33 -5.45
N ASP A 106 7.16 9.42 -4.56
CA ASP A 106 8.08 8.91 -3.59
C ASP A 106 9.02 7.83 -4.19
N ASP A 107 10.29 7.90 -3.85
CA ASP A 107 11.29 6.82 -4.04
C ASP A 107 12.36 6.91 -2.94
N ASP A 108 11.91 7.17 -1.72
CA ASP A 108 12.77 7.28 -0.54
C ASP A 108 12.76 5.97 0.24
N TYR A 109 13.90 5.27 0.26
CA TYR A 109 14.00 3.97 0.93
C TYR A 109 13.66 4.04 2.43
N ARG A 110 13.79 5.19 3.09
CA ARG A 110 13.44 5.37 4.50
C ARG A 110 11.93 5.20 4.73
N LEU A 111 11.11 5.67 3.78
CA LEU A 111 9.67 5.49 3.82
C LEU A 111 9.24 4.03 3.60
N SER A 112 10.09 3.21 2.97
CA SER A 112 9.84 1.77 2.91
C SER A 112 9.84 1.13 4.30
N PHE A 113 10.71 1.57 5.19
CA PHE A 113 10.78 1.06 6.56
C PHE A 113 9.73 1.67 7.48
N LEU A 114 9.44 2.94 7.30
CA LEU A 114 8.57 3.70 8.20
C LEU A 114 7.09 3.58 7.85
N GLN A 115 6.77 3.43 6.56
CA GLN A 115 5.38 3.46 6.06
C GLN A 115 5.04 2.29 5.13
N GLY A 116 5.99 1.39 4.83
CA GLY A 116 5.76 0.27 3.92
C GLY A 116 5.77 0.65 2.44
N ASN A 117 6.27 1.85 2.07
CA ASN A 117 6.31 2.28 0.67
C ASN A 117 7.25 1.40 -0.18
N TYR A 118 6.87 1.20 -1.44
CA TYR A 118 7.68 0.44 -2.40
C TYR A 118 8.66 1.36 -3.12
N VAL A 119 9.95 1.02 -3.09
CA VAL A 119 11.01 1.80 -3.72
C VAL A 119 11.60 1.13 -4.94
N SER A 120 12.01 1.92 -5.93
CA SER A 120 12.65 1.40 -7.14
C SER A 120 14.15 1.13 -6.97
N MET A 121 14.75 1.56 -5.87
CA MET A 121 16.19 1.60 -5.60
C MET A 121 17.00 2.56 -6.52
N THR A 122 16.39 3.17 -7.54
CA THR A 122 17.15 3.97 -8.52
C THR A 122 17.73 5.26 -7.92
N ASN A 123 17.18 5.73 -6.81
CA ASN A 123 17.69 6.86 -6.04
C ASN A 123 18.81 6.48 -5.07
N MET A 124 18.96 5.17 -4.77
CA MET A 124 19.93 4.68 -3.80
C MET A 124 21.35 4.68 -4.36
N LYS A 125 22.33 4.89 -3.48
CA LYS A 125 23.74 4.72 -3.72
C LYS A 125 24.26 3.54 -2.89
N GLN A 126 25.49 3.11 -3.13
CA GLN A 126 26.13 2.05 -2.35
C GLN A 126 26.18 2.40 -0.85
N GLU A 127 26.42 3.68 -0.53
CA GLU A 127 26.45 4.17 0.86
C GLU A 127 25.08 3.96 1.57
N ASP A 128 23.96 4.11 0.83
CA ASP A 128 22.62 3.84 1.38
C ASP A 128 22.43 2.33 1.66
N VAL A 129 22.91 1.47 0.76
CA VAL A 129 22.88 0.00 0.95
C VAL A 129 23.71 -0.40 2.17
N ASP A 130 24.95 0.09 2.26
CA ASP A 130 25.86 -0.21 3.37
C ASP A 130 25.27 0.26 4.71
N ARG A 131 24.57 1.41 4.70
CA ARG A 131 23.89 1.96 5.88
C ARG A 131 22.70 1.11 6.33
N ILE A 132 21.87 0.67 5.38
CA ILE A 132 20.72 -0.21 5.65
C ILE A 132 21.19 -1.50 6.31
N LEU A 133 22.21 -2.13 5.75
CA LEU A 133 22.78 -3.37 6.28
C LEU A 133 23.42 -3.15 7.65
N ARG A 134 24.16 -2.05 7.86
CA ARG A 134 24.75 -1.70 9.15
C ARG A 134 23.71 -1.49 10.25
N TYR A 135 22.55 -0.90 9.92
CA TYR A 135 21.46 -0.66 10.87
C TYR A 135 20.59 -1.90 11.09
N ASN A 136 20.90 -2.99 10.39
CA ASN A 136 20.18 -4.25 10.49
C ASN A 136 18.66 -4.07 10.37
N ILE A 137 18.25 -3.26 9.40
CA ILE A 137 16.82 -3.00 9.13
C ILE A 137 16.17 -4.30 8.67
N PRO A 138 15.01 -4.70 9.23
CA PRO A 138 14.52 -6.06 9.04
C PRO A 138 13.94 -6.34 7.66
N ARG A 139 13.35 -5.34 6.98
CA ARG A 139 12.60 -5.55 5.72
C ARG A 139 12.65 -4.33 4.83
N ILE A 140 12.63 -4.55 3.51
CA ILE A 140 12.46 -3.52 2.49
C ILE A 140 11.43 -3.94 1.43
N ASN A 141 10.58 -3.01 1.03
CA ASN A 141 9.60 -3.22 -0.05
C ASN A 141 10.15 -2.65 -1.36
N ILE A 142 10.30 -3.49 -2.39
CA ILE A 142 11.00 -3.13 -3.63
C ILE A 142 10.09 -3.28 -4.85
N SER A 143 9.94 -2.20 -5.61
CA SER A 143 9.33 -2.18 -6.94
C SER A 143 10.31 -2.76 -7.97
N VAL A 144 10.28 -4.10 -8.15
CA VAL A 144 11.21 -4.82 -9.04
C VAL A 144 10.78 -4.72 -10.50
N HIS A 145 9.55 -5.08 -10.80
CA HIS A 145 8.88 -5.14 -12.10
C HIS A 145 9.51 -6.15 -13.08
N THR A 146 10.83 -6.21 -13.19
CA THR A 146 11.60 -7.21 -13.94
C THR A 146 13.05 -7.25 -13.47
N THR A 147 13.66 -8.42 -13.50
CA THR A 147 15.10 -8.63 -13.24
C THR A 147 15.95 -8.54 -14.51
N ASN A 148 15.32 -8.37 -15.67
CA ASN A 148 16.03 -8.08 -16.90
C ASN A 148 16.53 -6.63 -16.90
N PRO A 149 17.85 -6.34 -16.80
CA PRO A 149 18.36 -4.99 -16.62
C PRO A 149 18.04 -4.07 -17.80
N ASP A 150 18.10 -4.58 -19.04
CA ASP A 150 17.79 -3.78 -20.22
C ASP A 150 16.30 -3.44 -20.33
N LEU A 151 15.44 -4.41 -19.99
CA LEU A 151 14.00 -4.20 -19.96
C LEU A 151 13.62 -3.22 -18.84
N ARG A 152 14.21 -3.39 -17.64
CA ARG A 152 13.94 -2.49 -16.51
C ARG A 152 14.33 -1.05 -16.81
N GLN A 153 15.48 -0.82 -17.47
CA GLN A 153 15.87 0.53 -17.92
C GLN A 153 14.83 1.14 -18.88
N LYS A 154 14.31 0.35 -19.80
CA LYS A 154 13.27 0.79 -20.74
C LYS A 154 11.96 1.10 -20.03
N MET A 155 11.50 0.21 -19.14
CA MET A 155 10.24 0.37 -18.43
C MET A 155 10.25 1.57 -17.46
N LEU A 156 11.37 1.82 -16.78
CA LEU A 156 11.51 2.92 -15.82
C LEU A 156 12.04 4.22 -16.45
N HIS A 157 12.44 4.19 -17.73
CA HIS A 157 13.15 5.29 -18.39
C HIS A 157 14.32 5.86 -17.54
N ASN A 158 15.06 4.96 -16.88
CA ASN A 158 16.17 5.32 -16.01
C ASN A 158 17.36 4.37 -16.26
N LYS A 159 18.51 4.93 -16.64
CA LYS A 159 19.73 4.15 -16.94
C LYS A 159 20.21 3.33 -15.73
N ARG A 160 20.06 3.86 -14.52
CA ARG A 160 20.45 3.15 -13.30
C ARG A 160 19.55 1.97 -12.95
N ALA A 161 18.35 1.89 -13.53
CA ALA A 161 17.38 0.86 -13.15
C ALA A 161 17.85 -0.57 -13.34
N GLY A 162 18.77 -0.81 -14.30
CA GLY A 162 19.40 -2.12 -14.48
C GLY A 162 20.55 -2.38 -13.50
N GLU A 163 21.36 -1.35 -13.22
CA GLU A 163 22.55 -1.47 -12.36
C GLU A 163 22.18 -1.81 -10.91
N VAL A 164 21.11 -1.17 -10.38
CA VAL A 164 20.70 -1.35 -8.99
C VAL A 164 20.07 -2.71 -8.68
N LEU A 165 19.87 -3.57 -9.68
CA LEU A 165 19.43 -4.96 -9.43
C LEU A 165 20.43 -5.75 -8.59
N ASP A 166 21.71 -5.40 -8.66
CA ASP A 166 22.74 -6.03 -7.82
C ASP A 166 22.53 -5.76 -6.32
N TYR A 167 21.77 -4.70 -5.96
CA TYR A 167 21.43 -4.41 -4.57
C TYR A 167 20.50 -5.46 -3.97
N LEU A 168 19.64 -6.11 -4.78
CA LEU A 168 18.79 -7.22 -4.31
C LEU A 168 19.64 -8.34 -3.71
N LYS A 169 20.74 -8.70 -4.39
CA LYS A 169 21.65 -9.72 -3.91
C LYS A 169 22.40 -9.27 -2.66
N GLN A 170 22.84 -8.02 -2.61
CA GLN A 170 23.52 -7.47 -1.44
C GLN A 170 22.60 -7.47 -0.21
N PHE A 171 21.33 -7.13 -0.37
CA PHE A 171 20.33 -7.20 0.69
C PHE A 171 20.09 -8.63 1.15
N ALA A 172 19.93 -9.57 0.21
CA ALA A 172 19.75 -10.99 0.53
C ALA A 172 20.97 -11.58 1.25
N ASP A 173 22.18 -11.32 0.74
CA ASP A 173 23.44 -11.78 1.37
C ASP A 173 23.65 -11.16 2.76
N GLY A 174 23.11 -9.95 2.99
CA GLY A 174 23.15 -9.23 4.26
C GLY A 174 22.04 -9.57 5.24
N GLY A 175 21.14 -10.49 4.89
CA GLY A 175 20.05 -10.96 5.78
C GLY A 175 18.84 -10.04 5.86
N LEU A 176 18.68 -9.11 4.91
CA LEU A 176 17.51 -8.23 4.82
C LEU A 176 16.36 -8.95 4.13
N ASN A 177 15.17 -8.88 4.70
CA ASN A 177 13.96 -9.43 4.09
C ASN A 177 13.44 -8.49 2.98
N ILE A 178 12.99 -9.08 1.88
CA ILE A 178 12.53 -8.37 0.69
C ILE A 178 11.08 -8.73 0.38
N ASN A 179 10.21 -7.73 0.32
CA ASN A 179 8.94 -7.83 -0.38
C ASN A 179 9.08 -7.23 -1.77
N ALA A 180 8.85 -8.03 -2.80
CA ALA A 180 8.96 -7.61 -4.18
C ALA A 180 7.59 -7.32 -4.80
N GLN A 181 7.50 -6.24 -5.59
CA GLN A 181 6.29 -5.91 -6.34
C GLN A 181 6.59 -5.89 -7.84
N ILE A 182 5.67 -6.46 -8.61
CA ILE A 182 5.70 -6.48 -10.08
C ILE A 182 4.40 -5.85 -10.59
N VAL A 183 4.49 -4.65 -11.15
CA VAL A 183 3.41 -4.11 -12.00
C VAL A 183 3.52 -4.77 -13.36
N LEU A 184 2.58 -5.64 -13.69
CA LEU A 184 2.61 -6.44 -14.90
C LEU A 184 1.97 -5.70 -16.07
N CYS A 185 2.75 -5.53 -17.14
CA CYS A 185 2.37 -4.82 -18.36
C CYS A 185 2.35 -5.79 -19.53
N PRO A 186 1.19 -6.10 -20.14
CA PRO A 186 1.10 -7.00 -21.29
C PRO A 186 2.03 -6.59 -22.43
N GLY A 187 2.80 -7.56 -22.95
CA GLY A 187 3.77 -7.34 -24.03
C GLY A 187 5.10 -6.72 -23.61
N TRP A 188 5.30 -6.45 -22.32
CA TRP A 188 6.55 -5.91 -21.77
C TRP A 188 7.25 -6.91 -20.84
N ASN A 189 6.74 -7.09 -19.66
CA ASN A 189 7.36 -7.93 -18.61
C ASN A 189 6.51 -9.17 -18.27
N ASP A 190 5.55 -9.54 -19.11
CA ASP A 190 4.73 -10.74 -19.01
C ASP A 190 5.40 -11.98 -19.63
N GLY A 191 4.74 -13.13 -19.58
CA GLY A 191 5.19 -14.38 -20.17
C GLY A 191 6.59 -14.78 -19.70
N LYS A 192 7.54 -14.93 -20.61
CA LYS A 192 8.92 -15.38 -20.30
C LYS A 192 9.71 -14.42 -19.42
N GLU A 193 9.44 -13.11 -19.51
CA GLU A 193 10.09 -12.13 -18.67
C GLU A 193 9.56 -12.21 -17.23
N LEU A 194 8.28 -12.54 -17.05
CA LEU A 194 7.72 -12.83 -15.73
C LEU A 194 8.33 -14.12 -15.15
N ASP A 195 8.40 -15.21 -15.93
CA ASP A 195 9.06 -16.45 -15.50
C ASP A 195 10.49 -16.20 -15.03
N ARG A 196 11.27 -15.44 -15.80
CA ARG A 196 12.63 -15.05 -15.45
C ARG A 196 12.67 -14.29 -14.12
N THR A 197 11.82 -13.30 -13.98
CA THR A 197 11.80 -12.45 -12.78
C THR A 197 11.43 -13.26 -11.53
N ILE A 198 10.45 -14.15 -11.63
CA ILE A 198 10.04 -15.04 -10.54
C ILE A 198 11.20 -16.00 -10.17
N GLU A 199 11.86 -16.57 -11.16
CA GLU A 199 12.98 -17.50 -10.93
C GLU A 199 14.17 -16.78 -10.27
N ASP A 200 14.55 -15.61 -10.80
CA ASP A 200 15.64 -14.81 -10.24
C ASP A 200 15.38 -14.39 -8.79
N LEU A 201 14.15 -13.95 -8.47
CA LEU A 201 13.77 -13.59 -7.10
C LEU A 201 13.72 -14.82 -6.19
N GLY A 202 13.15 -15.94 -6.65
CA GLY A 202 13.13 -17.19 -5.88
C GLY A 202 14.53 -17.74 -5.59
N ASN A 203 15.52 -17.50 -6.48
CA ASN A 203 16.91 -17.89 -6.26
C ASN A 203 17.63 -17.06 -5.18
N LEU A 204 17.05 -15.96 -4.69
CA LEU A 204 17.54 -15.24 -3.52
C LEU A 204 17.20 -15.96 -2.20
N GLY A 205 16.43 -17.06 -2.25
CA GLY A 205 16.09 -17.90 -1.11
C GLY A 205 15.20 -17.20 -0.08
N ASP A 206 15.42 -17.50 1.19
CA ASP A 206 14.59 -17.03 2.31
C ASP A 206 14.60 -15.50 2.50
N ALA A 207 15.50 -14.79 1.81
CA ALA A 207 15.53 -13.34 1.86
C ALA A 207 14.31 -12.70 1.17
N VAL A 208 13.68 -13.37 0.20
CA VAL A 208 12.44 -12.89 -0.41
C VAL A 208 11.25 -13.47 0.36
N GLU A 209 10.57 -12.62 1.15
CA GLU A 209 9.40 -13.04 1.92
C GLU A 209 8.16 -13.20 1.03
N SER A 210 8.00 -12.30 0.05
CA SER A 210 6.85 -12.35 -0.84
C SER A 210 7.07 -11.58 -2.14
N ILE A 211 6.36 -12.00 -3.19
CA ILE A 211 6.32 -11.35 -4.50
C ILE A 211 4.86 -11.08 -4.84
N SER A 212 4.46 -9.81 -4.98
CA SER A 212 3.15 -9.46 -5.51
C SER A 212 3.22 -9.16 -7.00
N VAL A 213 2.22 -9.63 -7.74
CA VAL A 213 2.03 -9.29 -9.15
C VAL A 213 0.68 -8.62 -9.29
N VAL A 214 0.69 -7.36 -9.71
CA VAL A 214 -0.52 -6.55 -9.87
C VAL A 214 -0.66 -6.12 -11.33
N PRO A 215 -1.88 -6.04 -11.88
CA PRO A 215 -2.07 -5.58 -13.26
C PRO A 215 -1.80 -4.08 -13.38
N VAL A 216 -1.34 -3.66 -14.54
CA VAL A 216 -1.15 -2.23 -14.82
C VAL A 216 -2.49 -1.49 -14.82
N GLY A 217 -2.60 -0.43 -14.02
CA GLY A 217 -3.73 0.49 -14.03
C GLY A 217 -3.59 1.50 -15.18
N LEU A 218 -4.65 1.68 -15.98
CA LEU A 218 -4.66 2.57 -17.14
C LEU A 218 -5.78 3.59 -17.04
N SER A 219 -5.44 4.83 -16.64
CA SER A 219 -6.39 5.93 -16.64
C SER A 219 -6.66 6.46 -18.07
N LYS A 220 -7.68 7.31 -18.21
CA LYS A 220 -7.97 7.99 -19.48
C LYS A 220 -6.98 9.13 -19.80
N HIS A 221 -6.10 9.51 -18.88
CA HIS A 221 -5.19 10.66 -18.99
C HIS A 221 -3.78 10.23 -19.48
N ARG A 222 -3.75 9.41 -20.54
CA ARG A 222 -2.50 8.81 -21.06
C ARG A 222 -2.07 9.30 -22.44
N GLU A 223 -2.64 10.39 -22.97
CA GLU A 223 -2.42 10.80 -24.37
C GLU A 223 -0.96 11.07 -24.73
N LYS A 224 -0.12 11.39 -23.73
CA LYS A 224 1.32 11.70 -23.92
C LYS A 224 2.27 10.66 -23.36
N LEU A 225 1.73 9.54 -22.88
CA LEU A 225 2.51 8.45 -22.26
C LEU A 225 2.67 7.28 -23.21
N GLU A 226 3.64 6.40 -22.91
CA GLU A 226 3.84 5.16 -23.67
C GLU A 226 2.54 4.36 -23.80
N PRO A 227 2.15 3.96 -25.01
CA PRO A 227 0.94 3.16 -25.20
C PRO A 227 1.04 1.82 -24.48
N LEU A 228 0.08 1.54 -23.60
CA LEU A 228 -0.05 0.27 -22.91
C LEU A 228 -1.43 -0.31 -23.14
N THR A 229 -1.50 -1.64 -23.13
CA THR A 229 -2.75 -2.40 -23.15
C THR A 229 -3.03 -2.98 -21.77
N GLY A 230 -4.31 -3.03 -21.36
CA GLY A 230 -4.72 -3.73 -20.15
C GLY A 230 -4.89 -5.24 -20.41
N PHE A 231 -5.14 -5.97 -19.35
CA PHE A 231 -5.49 -7.38 -19.44
C PHE A 231 -6.92 -7.59 -19.93
N THR A 232 -7.13 -8.72 -20.62
CA THR A 232 -8.46 -9.27 -20.93
C THR A 232 -8.72 -10.46 -19.99
N PRO A 233 -9.98 -10.97 -19.90
CA PRO A 233 -10.25 -12.19 -19.13
C PRO A 233 -9.34 -13.36 -19.49
N GLU A 234 -9.04 -13.55 -20.79
CA GLU A 234 -8.22 -14.64 -21.30
C GLU A 234 -6.74 -14.47 -20.91
N THR A 235 -6.21 -13.24 -21.07
CA THR A 235 -4.81 -12.97 -20.71
C THR A 235 -4.60 -12.96 -19.20
N ALA A 236 -5.58 -12.50 -18.42
CA ALA A 236 -5.56 -12.62 -16.96
C ALA A 236 -5.55 -14.08 -16.52
N GLY A 237 -6.39 -14.94 -17.14
CA GLY A 237 -6.39 -16.38 -16.91
C GLY A 237 -5.04 -17.04 -17.21
N THR A 238 -4.35 -16.60 -18.28
CA THR A 238 -3.01 -17.10 -18.61
C THR A 238 -1.98 -16.75 -17.55
N VAL A 239 -2.07 -15.53 -16.98
CA VAL A 239 -1.17 -15.11 -15.86
C VAL A 239 -1.44 -15.95 -14.61
N ILE A 240 -2.71 -16.20 -14.29
CA ILE A 240 -3.07 -17.06 -13.15
C ILE A 240 -2.44 -18.44 -13.32
N ASP A 241 -2.66 -19.09 -14.47
CA ASP A 241 -2.09 -20.43 -14.75
C ASP A 241 -0.55 -20.43 -14.66
N GLN A 242 0.09 -19.33 -15.07
CA GLN A 242 1.54 -19.16 -14.98
C GLN A 242 2.01 -19.05 -13.53
N VAL A 243 1.38 -18.21 -12.73
CA VAL A 243 1.79 -17.98 -11.34
C VAL A 243 1.47 -19.19 -10.47
N GLU A 244 0.34 -19.87 -10.65
CA GLU A 244 -0.01 -21.09 -9.91
C GLU A 244 1.03 -22.21 -10.13
N ARG A 245 1.60 -22.32 -11.34
CA ARG A 245 2.72 -23.27 -11.57
C ARG A 245 3.96 -22.93 -10.74
N TRP A 246 4.27 -21.65 -10.60
CA TRP A 246 5.37 -21.19 -9.76
C TRP A 246 5.07 -21.38 -8.26
N GLN A 247 3.85 -21.08 -7.83
CA GLN A 247 3.42 -21.34 -6.45
C GLN A 247 3.59 -22.81 -6.07
N ASN A 248 3.16 -23.73 -6.93
CA ASN A 248 3.33 -25.18 -6.70
C ASN A 248 4.80 -25.56 -6.61
N LYS A 249 5.66 -25.03 -7.49
CA LYS A 249 7.11 -25.26 -7.46
C LYS A 249 7.73 -24.74 -6.15
N PHE A 250 7.34 -23.56 -5.70
CA PHE A 250 7.86 -22.98 -4.46
C PHE A 250 7.33 -23.70 -3.22
N LEU A 251 6.07 -24.12 -3.19
CA LEU A 251 5.54 -24.97 -2.12
C LEU A 251 6.36 -26.27 -1.95
N GLU A 252 6.74 -26.93 -3.08
CA GLU A 252 7.55 -28.14 -3.03
C GLU A 252 9.00 -27.87 -2.57
N SER A 253 9.58 -26.74 -2.95
CA SER A 253 11.01 -26.44 -2.70
C SER A 253 11.28 -25.60 -1.46
N HIS A 254 10.36 -24.70 -1.06
CA HIS A 254 10.53 -23.73 0.03
C HIS A 254 9.46 -23.84 1.12
N GLY A 255 8.38 -24.59 0.87
CA GLY A 255 7.25 -24.71 1.83
C GLY A 255 6.33 -23.48 1.89
N THR A 256 6.47 -22.52 0.97
CA THR A 256 5.64 -21.33 0.83
C THR A 256 5.32 -21.10 -0.64
N ARG A 257 4.21 -20.43 -0.95
CA ARG A 257 3.86 -20.04 -2.32
C ARG A 257 4.76 -18.95 -2.86
N LEU A 258 5.29 -18.11 -2.02
CA LEU A 258 6.22 -17.01 -2.29
C LEU A 258 5.66 -15.90 -3.19
N ILE A 259 4.87 -16.23 -4.23
CA ILE A 259 4.32 -15.28 -5.20
C ILE A 259 2.80 -15.26 -5.17
N TYR A 260 2.22 -14.07 -5.22
CA TYR A 260 0.79 -13.85 -5.12
C TYR A 260 0.30 -12.85 -6.17
N LEU A 261 -0.87 -13.12 -6.73
CA LEU A 261 -1.54 -12.21 -7.66
C LEU A 261 -2.50 -11.28 -6.93
N GLY A 262 -2.61 -10.04 -7.42
CA GLY A 262 -3.70 -9.17 -7.02
C GLY A 262 -5.06 -9.78 -7.36
N ASP A 263 -6.04 -9.59 -6.49
CA ASP A 263 -7.41 -10.12 -6.64
C ASP A 263 -8.04 -9.75 -7.98
N GLU A 264 -7.64 -8.61 -8.54
CA GLU A 264 -8.10 -8.11 -9.83
C GLU A 264 -7.88 -9.12 -10.97
N PHE A 265 -6.79 -9.90 -10.96
CA PHE A 265 -6.55 -10.94 -11.97
C PHE A 265 -7.63 -12.02 -11.95
N TYR A 266 -7.96 -12.54 -10.76
CA TYR A 266 -8.96 -13.58 -10.60
C TYR A 266 -10.36 -13.10 -11.00
N ILE A 267 -10.74 -11.90 -10.55
CA ILE A 267 -12.05 -11.31 -10.86
C ILE A 267 -12.17 -11.02 -12.36
N MET A 268 -11.13 -10.44 -13.00
CA MET A 268 -11.11 -10.23 -14.46
C MET A 268 -11.25 -11.54 -15.24
N ALA A 269 -10.55 -12.58 -14.82
CA ALA A 269 -10.61 -13.89 -15.45
C ALA A 269 -11.90 -14.67 -15.12
N LYS A 270 -12.77 -14.13 -14.24
CA LYS A 270 -13.97 -14.79 -13.70
C LYS A 270 -13.64 -16.14 -13.07
N ARG A 271 -12.54 -16.19 -12.32
CA ARG A 271 -12.12 -17.32 -11.50
C ARG A 271 -12.38 -17.00 -10.03
N ASP A 272 -12.60 -18.04 -9.26
CA ASP A 272 -12.71 -17.92 -7.81
C ASP A 272 -11.39 -17.41 -7.22
N LEU A 273 -11.48 -16.60 -6.17
CA LEU A 273 -10.32 -16.18 -5.38
C LEU A 273 -9.71 -17.40 -4.68
N PRO A 274 -8.39 -17.43 -4.47
CA PRO A 274 -7.78 -18.42 -3.60
C PRO A 274 -8.40 -18.41 -2.20
N ASP A 275 -8.38 -19.57 -1.53
CA ASP A 275 -8.82 -19.67 -0.14
C ASP A 275 -7.97 -18.77 0.79
N TYR A 276 -8.55 -18.36 1.91
CA TYR A 276 -7.91 -17.49 2.91
C TYR A 276 -6.49 -17.95 3.29
N ASP A 277 -6.34 -19.26 3.60
CA ASP A 277 -5.04 -19.82 3.98
C ASP A 277 -4.01 -19.83 2.84
N ALA A 278 -4.45 -19.73 1.59
CA ALA A 278 -3.56 -19.70 0.43
C ALA A 278 -2.74 -18.40 0.32
N TYR A 279 -3.15 -17.35 1.01
CA TYR A 279 -2.42 -16.08 1.06
C TYR A 279 -1.34 -16.02 2.16
N GLU A 280 -1.23 -17.08 2.99
CA GLU A 280 -0.14 -17.26 3.97
C GLU A 280 0.08 -16.03 4.89
N GLY A 281 -1.02 -15.47 5.42
CA GLY A 281 -1.00 -14.30 6.30
C GLY A 281 -1.02 -12.95 5.59
N PHE A 282 -1.32 -12.92 4.31
CA PHE A 282 -1.54 -11.69 3.52
C PHE A 282 -0.34 -10.71 3.52
N PRO A 283 0.87 -11.16 3.16
CA PRO A 283 2.08 -10.36 3.30
C PRO A 283 2.09 -9.07 2.48
N GLN A 284 1.19 -8.96 1.49
CA GLN A 284 1.09 -7.79 0.61
C GLN A 284 -0.36 -7.34 0.37
N ILE A 285 -1.19 -7.37 1.41
CA ILE A 285 -2.62 -7.00 1.32
C ILE A 285 -2.83 -5.56 0.80
N GLU A 286 -1.93 -4.64 1.14
CA GLU A 286 -1.93 -3.24 0.69
C GLU A 286 -1.82 -3.09 -0.84
N ASN A 287 -1.30 -4.11 -1.53
CA ASN A 287 -1.25 -4.17 -2.98
C ASN A 287 -2.52 -4.76 -3.63
N GLY A 288 -3.59 -4.96 -2.86
CA GLY A 288 -4.80 -5.62 -3.32
C GLY A 288 -4.62 -7.12 -3.55
N VAL A 289 -3.73 -7.76 -2.78
CA VAL A 289 -3.45 -9.19 -2.81
C VAL A 289 -4.19 -9.85 -1.65
N GLY A 290 -5.32 -10.49 -1.94
CA GLY A 290 -6.14 -11.18 -0.95
C GLY A 290 -7.10 -10.26 -0.17
N LEU A 291 -7.23 -8.99 -0.54
CA LEU A 291 -8.08 -8.04 0.15
C LEU A 291 -9.56 -8.47 0.15
N CYS A 292 -10.04 -8.94 -0.99
CA CYS A 292 -11.40 -9.45 -1.14
C CYS A 292 -11.60 -10.81 -0.45
N ALA A 293 -10.58 -11.65 -0.43
CA ALA A 293 -10.62 -12.94 0.25
C ALA A 293 -10.66 -12.75 1.77
N SER A 294 -9.85 -11.84 2.33
CA SER A 294 -9.85 -11.49 3.76
C SER A 294 -11.21 -10.94 4.18
N LEU A 295 -11.71 -9.91 3.47
CA LEU A 295 -13.03 -9.33 3.73
C LEU A 295 -14.14 -10.40 3.72
N SER A 296 -14.13 -11.29 2.72
CA SER A 296 -15.14 -12.32 2.59
C SER A 296 -15.05 -13.38 3.70
N TYR A 297 -13.84 -13.77 4.06
CA TYR A 297 -13.60 -14.73 5.15
C TYR A 297 -14.07 -14.16 6.50
N GLU A 298 -13.60 -12.96 6.85
CA GLU A 298 -13.95 -12.28 8.10
C GLU A 298 -15.45 -12.04 8.22
N PHE A 299 -16.10 -11.60 7.14
CA PHE A 299 -17.55 -11.45 7.08
C PHE A 299 -18.28 -12.75 7.35
N ASN A 300 -17.86 -13.85 6.72
CA ASN A 300 -18.47 -15.17 6.92
C ASN A 300 -18.20 -15.73 8.33
N GLU A 301 -17.05 -15.42 8.94
CA GLU A 301 -16.81 -15.77 10.35
C GLU A 301 -17.73 -14.96 11.28
N ALA A 302 -17.87 -13.66 11.06
CA ALA A 302 -18.77 -12.81 11.84
C ALA A 302 -20.23 -13.25 11.74
N LEU A 303 -20.69 -13.71 10.57
CA LEU A 303 -22.04 -14.23 10.36
C LEU A 303 -22.38 -15.45 11.24
N LYS A 304 -21.40 -16.31 11.58
CA LYS A 304 -21.63 -17.52 12.39
C LYS A 304 -22.12 -17.19 13.79
N ASP A 305 -21.70 -16.07 14.34
CA ASP A 305 -22.05 -15.63 15.70
C ASP A 305 -23.29 -14.71 15.72
N GLU A 306 -23.77 -14.27 14.55
CA GLU A 306 -24.87 -13.33 14.45
C GLU A 306 -26.23 -14.04 14.50
N LYS A 307 -27.12 -13.56 15.36
CA LYS A 307 -28.44 -14.14 15.56
C LYS A 307 -29.55 -13.44 14.76
N ASN A 308 -29.32 -12.20 14.37
CA ASN A 308 -30.29 -11.40 13.64
C ASN A 308 -29.64 -10.85 12.36
N LEU A 309 -30.05 -11.42 11.25
CA LEU A 309 -29.51 -11.04 9.92
C LEU A 309 -30.39 -10.02 9.20
N HIS A 310 -31.32 -9.36 9.93
CA HIS A 310 -32.17 -8.31 9.36
C HIS A 310 -31.58 -6.92 9.59
N PRO A 311 -31.12 -6.21 8.54
CA PRO A 311 -30.76 -4.80 8.65
C PRO A 311 -31.92 -3.95 9.15
N ALA A 312 -31.64 -3.02 10.07
CA ALA A 312 -32.66 -2.20 10.72
C ALA A 312 -33.24 -1.11 9.78
N ILE A 313 -32.46 -0.64 8.83
CA ILE A 313 -32.79 0.44 7.90
C ILE A 313 -32.34 0.07 6.48
N ARG A 314 -32.92 0.76 5.49
CA ARG A 314 -32.47 0.63 4.09
C ARG A 314 -31.15 1.35 3.86
N LYS A 315 -30.21 0.68 3.21
CA LYS A 315 -28.86 1.22 2.94
C LYS A 315 -28.47 1.00 1.49
N THR A 316 -27.57 1.84 1.02
CA THR A 316 -26.93 1.71 -0.30
C THR A 316 -25.42 1.63 -0.14
N ILE A 317 -24.79 0.76 -0.92
CA ILE A 317 -23.34 0.57 -0.99
C ILE A 317 -22.86 0.86 -2.41
N PRO A 318 -22.27 2.03 -2.67
CA PRO A 318 -21.55 2.26 -3.91
C PRO A 318 -20.22 1.51 -3.88
N THR A 319 -19.88 0.81 -4.96
CA THR A 319 -18.64 0.05 -5.05
C THR A 319 -18.06 0.09 -6.47
N GLY A 320 -16.78 -0.21 -6.62
CA GLY A 320 -16.14 -0.35 -7.92
C GLY A 320 -16.75 -1.50 -8.72
N LYS A 321 -16.71 -1.38 -10.04
CA LYS A 321 -17.28 -2.42 -10.93
C LYS A 321 -16.67 -3.80 -10.68
N ILE A 322 -15.38 -3.86 -10.33
CA ILE A 322 -14.67 -5.13 -10.13
C ILE A 322 -15.09 -5.85 -8.85
N SER A 323 -15.38 -5.12 -7.78
CA SER A 323 -15.78 -5.69 -6.48
C SER A 323 -17.30 -5.89 -6.34
N TYR A 324 -18.09 -5.46 -7.31
CA TYR A 324 -19.55 -5.47 -7.25
C TYR A 324 -20.14 -6.84 -6.92
N GLU A 325 -19.76 -7.87 -7.67
CA GLU A 325 -20.33 -9.22 -7.47
C GLU A 325 -19.93 -9.82 -6.10
N ILE A 326 -18.73 -9.51 -5.60
CA ILE A 326 -18.26 -9.96 -4.30
C ILE A 326 -19.09 -9.29 -3.19
N ILE A 327 -19.16 -7.96 -3.18
CA ILE A 327 -19.93 -7.22 -2.17
C ILE A 327 -21.42 -7.60 -2.22
N LYS A 328 -21.98 -7.74 -3.41
CA LYS A 328 -23.36 -8.18 -3.58
C LYS A 328 -23.58 -9.58 -3.01
N GLY A 329 -22.67 -10.53 -3.28
CA GLY A 329 -22.75 -11.89 -2.74
C GLY A 329 -22.66 -11.95 -1.22
N LEU A 330 -21.90 -11.03 -0.58
CA LEU A 330 -21.89 -10.91 0.88
C LEU A 330 -23.23 -10.38 1.42
N VAL A 331 -23.76 -9.33 0.80
CA VAL A 331 -25.03 -8.70 1.19
C VAL A 331 -26.22 -9.63 1.00
N GLU A 332 -26.24 -10.45 -0.05
CA GLU A 332 -27.33 -11.42 -0.32
C GLU A 332 -27.46 -12.53 0.73
N GLN A 333 -26.48 -12.69 1.63
CA GLN A 333 -26.58 -13.58 2.78
C GLN A 333 -27.45 -13.00 3.92
N LEU A 334 -27.76 -11.71 3.87
CA LEU A 334 -28.64 -11.05 4.84
C LEU A 334 -30.11 -11.19 4.43
N GLU A 335 -30.99 -11.11 5.41
CA GLU A 335 -32.43 -11.22 5.20
C GLU A 335 -33.08 -9.86 4.89
N GLY A 336 -34.19 -9.85 4.17
CA GLY A 336 -35.10 -8.70 4.06
C GLY A 336 -34.82 -7.72 2.90
N ASN A 337 -33.84 -7.96 2.04
CA ASN A 337 -33.54 -7.10 0.86
C ASN A 337 -33.45 -5.58 1.18
N MET A 338 -32.89 -5.24 2.32
CA MET A 338 -32.79 -3.85 2.82
C MET A 338 -31.56 -3.10 2.32
N ILE A 339 -30.65 -3.79 1.62
CA ILE A 339 -29.37 -3.22 1.20
C ILE A 339 -29.25 -3.34 -0.31
N GLU A 340 -28.96 -2.22 -0.97
CA GLU A 340 -28.69 -2.16 -2.40
C GLU A 340 -27.23 -1.92 -2.67
N VAL A 341 -26.60 -2.74 -3.49
CA VAL A 341 -25.22 -2.55 -3.95
C VAL A 341 -25.27 -1.95 -5.35
N ILE A 342 -24.60 -0.81 -5.55
CA ILE A 342 -24.60 -0.10 -6.83
C ILE A 342 -23.17 -0.03 -7.36
N PRO A 343 -22.89 -0.63 -8.54
CA PRO A 343 -21.61 -0.47 -9.19
C PRO A 343 -21.47 0.95 -9.76
N ILE A 344 -20.39 1.61 -9.39
CA ILE A 344 -20.06 2.98 -9.82
C ILE A 344 -19.00 2.90 -10.91
N GLU A 345 -19.22 3.62 -11.99
CA GLU A 345 -18.22 3.82 -13.04
C GLU A 345 -17.25 4.91 -12.63
N ASN A 346 -15.96 4.63 -12.68
CA ASN A 346 -14.96 5.66 -12.48
C ASN A 346 -14.86 6.56 -13.71
N ARG A 347 -15.49 7.73 -13.65
CA ARG A 347 -15.45 8.74 -14.71
C ARG A 347 -14.29 9.70 -14.53
N PHE A 348 -13.81 9.85 -13.30
CA PHE A 348 -12.70 10.74 -12.98
C PHE A 348 -11.39 10.23 -13.59
N PHE A 349 -11.01 8.99 -13.34
CA PHE A 349 -9.81 8.37 -13.93
C PHE A 349 -10.08 7.63 -15.25
N GLY A 350 -11.32 7.27 -15.54
CA GLY A 350 -11.73 6.54 -16.72
C GLY A 350 -12.24 5.13 -16.43
N GLU A 351 -13.10 4.62 -17.29
CA GLU A 351 -13.87 3.37 -17.13
C GLU A 351 -13.02 2.09 -16.98
N LYS A 352 -11.72 2.14 -17.37
CA LYS A 352 -10.76 1.05 -17.19
C LYS A 352 -10.23 0.94 -15.75
N ILE A 353 -10.44 1.96 -14.93
CA ILE A 353 -10.17 1.93 -13.50
C ILE A 353 -11.45 1.45 -12.82
N THR A 354 -11.41 0.22 -12.31
CA THR A 354 -12.61 -0.47 -11.83
C THR A 354 -12.62 -0.71 -10.31
N VAL A 355 -11.50 -0.44 -9.65
CA VAL A 355 -11.32 -0.67 -8.21
C VAL A 355 -12.05 0.37 -7.35
N THR A 356 -12.57 -0.07 -6.20
CA THR A 356 -13.32 0.77 -5.26
C THR A 356 -12.48 1.93 -4.69
N GLY A 357 -11.23 1.68 -4.33
CA GLY A 357 -10.36 2.67 -3.70
C GLY A 357 -9.97 3.87 -4.57
N LEU A 358 -10.26 3.84 -5.87
CA LEU A 358 -10.02 4.97 -6.78
C LEU A 358 -11.32 5.67 -7.22
N LEU A 359 -12.48 5.31 -6.65
CA LEU A 359 -13.71 6.06 -6.86
C LEU A 359 -13.63 7.43 -6.18
N CYS A 360 -14.13 8.45 -6.85
CA CYS A 360 -14.10 9.82 -6.38
C CYS A 360 -15.49 10.28 -5.91
N GLY A 361 -15.52 11.31 -5.06
CA GLY A 361 -16.77 11.86 -4.55
C GLY A 361 -17.69 12.38 -5.67
N GLY A 362 -17.12 13.01 -6.70
CA GLY A 362 -17.85 13.44 -7.88
C GLY A 362 -18.52 12.29 -8.65
N ASP A 363 -17.84 11.13 -8.77
CA ASP A 363 -18.41 9.93 -9.40
C ASP A 363 -19.64 9.43 -8.62
N LEU A 364 -19.58 9.44 -7.28
CA LEU A 364 -20.69 9.04 -6.41
C LEU A 364 -21.87 10.00 -6.58
N ILE A 365 -21.65 11.31 -6.45
CA ILE A 365 -22.69 12.31 -6.55
C ILE A 365 -23.41 12.22 -7.89
N GLU A 366 -22.66 12.20 -9.01
CA GLU A 366 -23.25 12.20 -10.35
C GLU A 366 -24.12 10.96 -10.61
N GLN A 367 -23.68 9.78 -10.15
CA GLN A 367 -24.33 8.52 -10.49
C GLN A 367 -25.42 8.10 -9.50
N LEU A 368 -25.40 8.65 -8.28
CA LEU A 368 -26.38 8.35 -7.23
C LEU A 368 -27.48 9.40 -7.12
N GLN A 369 -27.28 10.61 -7.64
CA GLN A 369 -28.26 11.68 -7.60
C GLN A 369 -29.61 11.26 -8.19
N GLY A 370 -30.68 11.51 -7.42
CA GLY A 370 -32.07 11.19 -7.84
C GLY A 370 -32.46 9.71 -7.70
N LYS A 371 -31.59 8.86 -7.20
CA LYS A 371 -31.94 7.46 -6.86
C LYS A 371 -32.55 7.38 -5.46
N ASP A 372 -33.33 6.34 -5.21
CA ASP A 372 -33.80 6.00 -3.85
C ASP A 372 -32.69 5.21 -3.15
N LEU A 373 -31.89 5.94 -2.33
CA LEU A 373 -30.71 5.38 -1.66
C LEU A 373 -31.01 4.78 -0.27
N GLY A 374 -32.27 4.83 0.18
CA GLY A 374 -32.61 4.45 1.55
C GLY A 374 -32.28 5.52 2.58
N GLU A 375 -31.79 5.12 3.75
CA GLU A 375 -31.57 5.99 4.90
C GLU A 375 -30.08 6.27 5.18
N GLU A 376 -29.19 5.40 4.72
CA GLU A 376 -27.74 5.52 4.91
C GLU A 376 -26.96 5.02 3.69
N LEU A 377 -25.90 5.74 3.34
CA LEU A 377 -24.93 5.36 2.30
C LEU A 377 -23.66 4.82 2.99
N LEU A 378 -23.28 3.58 2.69
CA LEU A 378 -22.06 2.97 3.23
C LEU A 378 -20.95 3.07 2.19
N ILE A 379 -19.86 3.74 2.49
CA ILE A 379 -18.70 3.85 1.62
C ILE A 379 -17.47 3.18 2.26
N SER A 380 -16.60 2.58 1.44
CA SER A 380 -15.33 2.05 1.92
C SER A 380 -14.36 3.17 2.29
N SER A 381 -13.65 3.02 3.41
CA SER A 381 -12.54 3.92 3.81
C SER A 381 -11.43 3.98 2.76
N ALA A 382 -11.27 2.94 1.93
CA ALA A 382 -10.32 2.92 0.83
C ALA A 382 -10.56 3.98 -0.25
N MET A 383 -11.76 4.58 -0.32
CA MET A 383 -12.06 5.71 -1.21
C MET A 383 -11.49 7.04 -0.71
N LEU A 384 -11.10 7.11 0.57
CA LEU A 384 -10.69 8.34 1.23
C LEU A 384 -9.18 8.37 1.45
N ARG A 385 -8.67 9.58 1.63
CA ARG A 385 -7.30 9.76 2.11
C ARG A 385 -7.18 9.20 3.54
N HIS A 386 -6.05 8.56 3.83
CA HIS A 386 -5.79 7.96 5.14
C HIS A 386 -6.04 8.94 6.28
N ASP A 387 -6.82 8.51 7.28
CA ASP A 387 -7.25 9.30 8.44
C ASP A 387 -8.00 10.61 8.13
N GLU A 388 -8.54 10.76 6.91
CA GLU A 388 -9.28 11.95 6.50
C GLU A 388 -10.65 11.59 5.88
N THR A 389 -11.47 12.61 5.68
CA THR A 389 -12.82 12.50 5.07
C THR A 389 -12.88 13.08 3.66
N VAL A 390 -11.76 13.01 2.93
CA VAL A 390 -11.60 13.65 1.62
C VAL A 390 -11.27 12.61 0.56
N PHE A 391 -11.99 12.64 -0.56
CA PHE A 391 -11.72 11.82 -1.74
C PHE A 391 -10.52 12.35 -2.56
N LEU A 392 -10.11 11.59 -3.56
CA LEU A 392 -8.98 11.98 -4.43
C LEU A 392 -9.26 13.23 -5.28
N ASP A 393 -10.52 13.54 -5.57
CA ASP A 393 -10.96 14.72 -6.31
C ASP A 393 -11.27 15.94 -5.43
N ASP A 394 -10.82 15.92 -4.17
CA ASP A 394 -11.02 16.95 -3.14
C ASP A 394 -12.46 17.14 -2.68
N VAL A 395 -13.42 16.33 -3.14
CA VAL A 395 -14.76 16.25 -2.60
C VAL A 395 -14.69 15.63 -1.20
N THR A 396 -15.43 16.19 -0.25
CA THR A 396 -15.50 15.65 1.12
C THR A 396 -16.69 14.73 1.30
N VAL A 397 -16.66 13.88 2.32
CA VAL A 397 -17.82 13.06 2.74
C VAL A 397 -19.04 13.97 3.00
N GLU A 398 -18.82 15.13 3.64
CA GLU A 398 -19.88 16.12 3.91
C GLU A 398 -20.49 16.69 2.62
N ASP A 399 -19.68 16.91 1.58
CA ASP A 399 -20.19 17.35 0.27
C ASP A 399 -21.07 16.29 -0.38
N VAL A 400 -20.71 15.00 -0.26
CA VAL A 400 -21.53 13.88 -0.74
C VAL A 400 -22.86 13.84 0.03
N GLU A 401 -22.83 13.94 1.37
CA GLU A 401 -24.04 13.99 2.20
C GLU A 401 -24.98 15.13 1.77
N LYS A 402 -24.43 16.32 1.60
CA LYS A 402 -25.21 17.50 1.17
C LYS A 402 -25.80 17.33 -0.21
N ALA A 403 -25.02 16.82 -1.16
CA ALA A 403 -25.44 16.68 -2.55
C ALA A 403 -26.54 15.61 -2.73
N LEU A 404 -26.43 14.50 -2.00
CA LEU A 404 -27.35 13.37 -2.07
C LEU A 404 -28.50 13.44 -1.06
N GLY A 405 -28.37 14.28 -0.02
CA GLY A 405 -29.39 14.42 1.04
C GLY A 405 -29.48 13.16 1.91
N ILE A 406 -28.40 12.42 2.09
CA ILE A 406 -28.35 11.15 2.82
C ILE A 406 -27.14 11.13 3.75
N LYS A 407 -27.24 10.47 4.89
CA LYS A 407 -26.12 10.26 5.79
C LYS A 407 -25.12 9.26 5.20
N VAL A 408 -23.82 9.57 5.27
CA VAL A 408 -22.74 8.68 4.84
C VAL A 408 -22.04 8.08 6.06
N ARG A 409 -21.88 6.76 6.05
CA ARG A 409 -21.05 6.03 6.99
C ARG A 409 -19.85 5.48 6.28
N VAL A 410 -18.65 5.81 6.78
CA VAL A 410 -17.38 5.22 6.31
C VAL A 410 -17.17 3.90 7.04
N VAL A 411 -16.84 2.86 6.28
CA VAL A 411 -16.63 1.50 6.77
C VAL A 411 -15.22 1.06 6.42
N ALA A 412 -14.49 0.54 7.39
CA ALA A 412 -13.17 -0.03 7.16
C ALA A 412 -13.25 -1.25 6.23
N ASN A 413 -12.10 -1.62 5.66
CA ASN A 413 -12.00 -2.85 4.86
C ASN A 413 -11.75 -4.06 5.79
N ASP A 414 -12.75 -4.34 6.63
CA ASP A 414 -12.78 -5.37 7.66
C ASP A 414 -14.15 -6.05 7.61
N GLY A 415 -14.19 -7.38 7.57
CA GLY A 415 -15.43 -8.12 7.39
C GLY A 415 -16.37 -8.06 8.60
N TYR A 416 -15.84 -7.95 9.82
CA TYR A 416 -16.62 -7.80 11.05
C TYR A 416 -17.26 -6.42 11.11
N GLU A 417 -16.48 -5.36 10.87
CA GLU A 417 -17.00 -3.99 10.83
C GLU A 417 -18.01 -3.80 9.68
N PHE A 418 -17.77 -4.46 8.54
CA PHE A 418 -18.69 -4.41 7.42
C PHE A 418 -20.03 -5.03 7.78
N LEU A 419 -20.05 -6.22 8.40
CA LEU A 419 -21.30 -6.84 8.87
C LEU A 419 -22.01 -5.96 9.90
N ASP A 420 -21.31 -5.43 10.87
CA ASP A 420 -21.88 -4.53 11.89
C ASP A 420 -22.49 -3.26 11.27
N ALA A 421 -21.81 -2.68 10.28
CA ALA A 421 -22.33 -1.54 9.54
C ALA A 421 -23.61 -1.89 8.76
N LEU A 422 -23.69 -3.10 8.17
CA LEU A 422 -24.89 -3.56 7.46
C LEU A 422 -26.06 -3.75 8.40
N LEU A 423 -25.84 -4.30 9.58
CA LEU A 423 -26.87 -4.55 10.59
C LEU A 423 -27.26 -3.31 11.40
N GLY A 424 -26.49 -2.23 11.33
CA GLY A 424 -26.74 -0.97 12.03
C GLY A 424 -26.27 -0.96 13.49
N LYS A 425 -25.18 -1.66 13.73
CA LYS A 425 -24.49 -1.70 15.03
C LYS A 425 -23.38 -0.66 15.14
#